data_c40bb23935cf9250d58334924a2bd493
#
_entry.id   c40bb23935cf9250d58334924a2bd493
#
_cell.length_a   1.000
_cell.length_b   1.000
_cell.length_c   1.000
_cell.angle_alpha   90.00
_cell.angle_beta   90.00
_cell.angle_gamma   90.00
#
_symmetry.space_group_name_H-M   'P 1'
#
loop_
_entity.id
_entity.type
_entity.pdbx_description
1 polymer ?
#
loop_
_entity_poly.entity_id
_entity_poly.type
_entity_poly.pdbx_seq_one_letter_code
_entity_poly.pdbx_strand_id
1 'polypeptide(L)'
;MLEIRDLCRSFNGRIVLKSTSLSLNDGEYVAVVGESGVGKSTLLNLIAGLDRPDRGTICVDGENLAGLDEAALTRWRREKLGFVFQAFHVLPHLNLLQNVALPLWLQGKSGSDAAPAAQAMLDAVGLGERVASWPHELSGGELQRVAIARALVHRPRLVLADEPTGNLDPANAVRVLKLLGESIRKLGAIGILVTHSREAAATADRTLQLTAEGLRQ
;
A
#
# COMPACT_ATOMS: atom_id res chain seq x y z
N MET A 1 -14.55 1.61 5.06
CA MET A 1 -14.78 0.15 4.93
C MET A 1 -14.40 -0.32 3.53
N LEU A 2 -13.67 -1.44 3.38
CA LEU A 2 -13.40 -2.12 2.09
C LEU A 2 -14.27 -3.38 2.01
N GLU A 3 -14.93 -3.57 0.88
CA GLU A 3 -15.76 -4.73 0.61
C GLU A 3 -15.44 -5.29 -0.79
N ILE A 4 -15.04 -6.55 -0.84
CA ILE A 4 -14.76 -7.31 -2.06
C ILE A 4 -15.75 -8.47 -2.11
N ARG A 5 -16.47 -8.63 -3.23
CA ARG A 5 -17.46 -9.69 -3.42
C ARG A 5 -17.19 -10.45 -4.71
N ASP A 6 -17.04 -11.77 -4.59
CA ASP A 6 -16.93 -12.73 -5.69
C ASP A 6 -15.93 -12.35 -6.78
N LEU A 7 -14.79 -11.79 -6.36
CA LEU A 7 -13.76 -11.29 -7.27
C LEU A 7 -13.11 -12.44 -8.03
N CYS A 8 -13.16 -12.35 -9.37
CA CYS A 8 -12.53 -13.30 -10.27
C CYS A 8 -11.60 -12.58 -11.22
N ARG A 9 -10.43 -13.19 -11.49
CA ARG A 9 -9.49 -12.71 -12.51
C ARG A 9 -8.77 -13.86 -13.18
N SER A 10 -8.64 -13.79 -14.50
CA SER A 10 -7.92 -14.76 -15.32
C SER A 10 -6.96 -14.04 -16.27
N PHE A 11 -5.88 -14.72 -16.65
CA PHE A 11 -4.94 -14.28 -17.68
C PHE A 11 -4.70 -15.44 -18.66
N ASN A 12 -4.91 -15.20 -19.94
CA ASN A 12 -4.70 -16.19 -21.00
C ASN A 12 -5.41 -17.54 -20.70
N GLY A 13 -6.64 -17.50 -20.18
CA GLY A 13 -7.42 -18.68 -19.84
C GLY A 13 -7.06 -19.35 -18.50
N ARG A 14 -6.00 -18.92 -17.82
CA ARG A 14 -5.64 -19.40 -16.48
C ARG A 14 -6.32 -18.53 -15.41
N ILE A 15 -7.14 -19.14 -14.58
CA ILE A 15 -7.77 -18.47 -13.43
C ILE A 15 -6.68 -18.21 -12.38
N VAL A 16 -6.53 -16.95 -11.95
CA VAL A 16 -5.60 -16.50 -10.91
C VAL A 16 -6.34 -16.21 -9.62
N LEU A 17 -7.52 -15.58 -9.70
CA LEU A 17 -8.39 -15.37 -8.54
C LEU A 17 -9.77 -15.98 -8.85
N LYS A 18 -10.27 -16.81 -7.90
CA LYS A 18 -11.53 -17.51 -8.03
C LYS A 18 -12.45 -17.15 -6.87
N SER A 19 -13.52 -16.39 -7.17
CA SER A 19 -14.57 -16.04 -6.19
C SER A 19 -14.02 -15.57 -4.84
N THR A 20 -13.08 -14.61 -4.89
CA THR A 20 -12.42 -14.08 -3.70
C THR A 20 -13.30 -13.00 -3.06
N SER A 21 -13.65 -13.18 -1.79
CA SER A 21 -14.45 -12.21 -1.02
C SER A 21 -13.73 -11.81 0.26
N LEU A 22 -13.82 -10.52 0.64
CA LEU A 22 -13.17 -9.96 1.81
C LEU A 22 -13.92 -8.72 2.28
N SER A 23 -14.06 -8.56 3.59
CA SER A 23 -14.56 -7.33 4.20
C SER A 23 -13.59 -6.86 5.28
N LEU A 24 -13.22 -5.59 5.23
CA LEU A 24 -12.33 -4.93 6.20
C LEU A 24 -12.95 -3.64 6.70
N ASN A 25 -12.87 -3.43 8.00
CA ASN A 25 -13.31 -2.20 8.64
C ASN A 25 -12.19 -1.14 8.66
N ASP A 26 -12.58 0.10 8.93
CA ASP A 26 -11.63 1.19 9.12
C ASP A 26 -10.67 0.89 10.29
N GLY A 27 -9.39 1.17 10.08
CA GLY A 27 -8.33 0.90 11.04
C GLY A 27 -7.83 -0.55 11.07
N GLU A 28 -8.47 -1.47 10.33
CA GLU A 28 -8.06 -2.88 10.26
C GLU A 28 -6.81 -3.04 9.39
N TYR A 29 -5.80 -3.74 9.90
CA TYR A 29 -4.56 -4.06 9.18
C TYR A 29 -4.41 -5.57 9.07
N VAL A 30 -4.50 -6.10 7.85
CA VAL A 30 -4.48 -7.55 7.60
C VAL A 30 -3.29 -7.97 6.75
N ALA A 31 -2.77 -9.17 7.00
CA ALA A 31 -1.79 -9.81 6.14
C ALA A 31 -2.46 -10.81 5.21
N VAL A 32 -2.09 -10.80 3.94
CA VAL A 32 -2.44 -11.82 2.95
C VAL A 32 -1.19 -12.61 2.62
N VAL A 33 -1.19 -13.89 3.00
CA VAL A 33 -0.10 -14.82 2.73
C VAL A 33 -0.52 -15.84 1.68
N GLY A 34 0.45 -16.48 1.04
CA GLY A 34 0.20 -17.53 0.05
C GLY A 34 1.44 -17.85 -0.74
N GLU A 35 1.40 -18.93 -1.50
CA GLU A 35 2.50 -19.36 -2.36
C GLU A 35 2.88 -18.32 -3.41
N SER A 36 4.11 -18.40 -3.94
CA SER A 36 4.54 -17.55 -5.05
C SER A 36 3.66 -17.83 -6.29
N GLY A 37 3.21 -16.77 -6.95
CA GLY A 37 2.36 -16.88 -8.15
C GLY A 37 0.89 -17.22 -7.90
N VAL A 38 0.41 -17.30 -6.63
CA VAL A 38 -1.00 -17.60 -6.31
C VAL A 38 -1.97 -16.43 -6.62
N GLY A 39 -1.44 -15.23 -6.93
CA GLY A 39 -2.27 -14.08 -7.30
C GLY A 39 -2.28 -12.94 -6.26
N LYS A 40 -1.37 -12.91 -5.29
CA LYS A 40 -1.31 -11.86 -4.25
C LYS A 40 -1.17 -10.46 -4.83
N SER A 41 -0.18 -10.23 -5.70
CA SER A 41 0.01 -8.93 -6.37
C SER A 41 -1.14 -8.61 -7.33
N THR A 42 -1.75 -9.62 -7.97
CA THR A 42 -2.96 -9.45 -8.77
C THR A 42 -4.12 -8.93 -7.92
N LEU A 43 -4.32 -9.50 -6.72
CA LEU A 43 -5.33 -9.02 -5.78
C LEU A 43 -5.08 -7.56 -5.41
N LEU A 44 -3.83 -7.19 -5.06
CA LEU A 44 -3.49 -5.79 -4.75
C LEU A 44 -3.74 -4.87 -5.94
N ASN A 45 -3.37 -5.27 -7.16
CA ASN A 45 -3.57 -4.46 -8.37
C ASN A 45 -5.06 -4.23 -8.66
N LEU A 46 -5.90 -5.23 -8.46
CA LEU A 46 -7.36 -5.09 -8.59
C LEU A 46 -7.93 -4.13 -7.54
N ILE A 47 -7.51 -4.27 -6.27
CA ILE A 47 -7.94 -3.40 -5.18
C ILE A 47 -7.44 -1.96 -5.40
N ALA A 48 -6.26 -1.79 -5.99
CA ALA A 48 -5.71 -0.48 -6.35
C ALA A 48 -6.39 0.16 -7.57
N GLY A 49 -7.27 -0.58 -8.28
CA GLY A 49 -7.84 -0.13 -9.55
C GLY A 49 -6.78 0.02 -10.65
N LEU A 50 -5.66 -0.71 -10.57
CA LEU A 50 -4.60 -0.78 -11.59
C LEU A 50 -4.92 -1.83 -12.66
N ASP A 51 -5.79 -2.78 -12.31
CA ASP A 51 -6.34 -3.79 -13.22
C ASP A 51 -7.85 -3.92 -12.97
N ARG A 52 -8.57 -4.55 -13.89
CA ARG A 52 -10.03 -4.74 -13.80
C ARG A 52 -10.36 -6.21 -13.55
N PRO A 53 -11.28 -6.52 -12.64
CA PRO A 53 -11.74 -7.89 -12.46
C PRO A 53 -12.56 -8.37 -13.67
N ASP A 54 -12.53 -9.67 -13.93
CA ASP A 54 -13.41 -10.30 -14.93
C ASP A 54 -14.84 -10.39 -14.38
N ARG A 55 -14.98 -10.57 -13.05
CA ARG A 55 -16.25 -10.59 -12.30
C ARG A 55 -16.03 -10.13 -10.88
N GLY A 56 -17.14 -9.78 -10.22
CA GLY A 56 -17.15 -9.33 -8.83
C GLY A 56 -17.05 -7.82 -8.70
N THR A 57 -17.04 -7.35 -7.46
CA THR A 57 -17.03 -5.92 -7.13
C THR A 57 -15.99 -5.62 -6.07
N ILE A 58 -15.44 -4.41 -6.12
CA ILE A 58 -14.55 -3.84 -5.10
C ILE A 58 -15.11 -2.49 -4.72
N CYS A 59 -15.57 -2.36 -3.48
CA CYS A 59 -16.13 -1.12 -2.94
C CYS A 59 -15.26 -0.60 -1.80
N VAL A 60 -14.89 0.67 -1.85
CA VAL A 60 -14.20 1.38 -0.79
C VAL A 60 -15.07 2.55 -0.35
N ASP A 61 -15.46 2.59 0.93
CA ASP A 61 -16.40 3.56 1.49
C ASP A 61 -17.71 3.69 0.68
N GLY A 62 -18.21 2.56 0.15
CA GLY A 62 -19.42 2.50 -0.67
C GLY A 62 -19.23 2.84 -2.15
N GLU A 63 -18.05 3.31 -2.55
CA GLU A 63 -17.73 3.61 -3.95
C GLU A 63 -17.23 2.36 -4.68
N ASN A 64 -17.97 1.90 -5.70
CA ASN A 64 -17.58 0.73 -6.48
C ASN A 64 -16.55 1.10 -7.57
N LEU A 65 -15.33 0.62 -7.40
CA LEU A 65 -14.21 0.93 -8.30
C LEU A 65 -14.40 0.37 -9.71
N ALA A 66 -15.09 -0.75 -9.87
CA ALA A 66 -15.34 -1.35 -11.18
C ALA A 66 -16.26 -0.48 -12.07
N GLY A 67 -17.07 0.40 -11.47
CA GLY A 67 -17.94 1.32 -12.17
C GLY A 67 -17.28 2.63 -12.61
N LEU A 68 -16.05 2.90 -12.16
CA LEU A 68 -15.34 4.14 -12.45
C LEU A 68 -14.65 4.07 -13.82
N ASP A 69 -14.63 5.18 -14.53
CA ASP A 69 -13.77 5.36 -15.70
C ASP A 69 -12.30 5.57 -15.26
N GLU A 70 -11.38 5.58 -16.21
CA GLU A 70 -9.95 5.68 -15.91
C GLU A 70 -9.57 7.03 -15.28
N ALA A 71 -10.25 8.12 -15.63
CA ALA A 71 -10.02 9.43 -15.05
C ALA A 71 -10.47 9.47 -13.57
N ALA A 72 -11.63 8.88 -13.26
CA ALA A 72 -12.15 8.75 -11.91
C ALA A 72 -11.27 7.81 -11.06
N LEU A 73 -10.83 6.65 -11.60
CA LEU A 73 -9.90 5.74 -10.92
C LEU A 73 -8.56 6.42 -10.62
N THR A 74 -8.02 7.22 -11.56
CA THR A 74 -6.78 7.96 -11.33
C THR A 74 -6.94 8.98 -10.21
N ARG A 75 -8.06 9.68 -10.15
CA ARG A 75 -8.38 10.62 -9.06
C ARG A 75 -8.54 9.88 -7.75
N TRP A 76 -9.26 8.77 -7.74
CA TRP A 76 -9.45 7.93 -6.56
C TRP A 76 -8.11 7.42 -6.01
N ARG A 77 -7.23 6.87 -6.85
CA ARG A 77 -5.88 6.44 -6.45
C ARG A 77 -5.09 7.58 -5.81
N ARG A 78 -5.10 8.74 -6.46
CA ARG A 78 -4.38 9.94 -5.98
C ARG A 78 -4.86 10.42 -4.61
N GLU A 79 -6.15 10.29 -4.32
CA GLU A 79 -6.76 10.84 -3.11
C GLU A 79 -6.88 9.81 -1.98
N LYS A 80 -7.16 8.54 -2.30
CA LYS A 80 -7.60 7.53 -1.35
C LYS A 80 -6.61 6.38 -1.13
N LEU A 81 -5.63 6.21 -2.01
CA LEU A 81 -4.74 5.05 -2.00
C LEU A 81 -3.30 5.42 -1.63
N GLY A 82 -2.73 4.73 -0.64
CA GLY A 82 -1.30 4.64 -0.40
C GLY A 82 -0.77 3.29 -0.87
N PHE A 83 0.31 3.26 -1.64
CA PHE A 83 0.90 1.99 -2.10
C PHE A 83 2.39 1.94 -1.73
N VAL A 84 2.80 0.87 -1.05
CA VAL A 84 4.18 0.58 -0.67
C VAL A 84 4.63 -0.66 -1.42
N PHE A 85 5.65 -0.53 -2.26
CA PHE A 85 6.19 -1.58 -3.09
C PHE A 85 7.46 -2.20 -2.47
N GLN A 86 7.79 -3.41 -2.88
CA GLN A 86 9.05 -4.08 -2.55
C GLN A 86 10.26 -3.29 -3.05
N ALA A 87 10.20 -2.76 -4.26
CA ALA A 87 11.28 -1.97 -4.89
C ALA A 87 11.07 -0.48 -4.61
N PHE A 88 11.09 -0.02 -3.43
CA PHE A 88 10.98 1.36 -2.91
C PHE A 88 10.35 2.42 -3.84
N HIS A 89 10.66 2.41 -5.14
CA HIS A 89 10.23 3.36 -6.18
C HIS A 89 10.43 4.84 -5.78
N VAL A 90 11.46 5.11 -4.97
CA VAL A 90 11.85 6.47 -4.62
C VAL A 90 12.49 7.13 -5.85
N LEU A 91 12.07 8.34 -6.18
CA LEU A 91 12.51 9.05 -7.38
C LEU A 91 13.92 9.61 -7.16
N PRO A 92 14.94 9.19 -7.94
CA PRO A 92 16.34 9.53 -7.67
C PRO A 92 16.68 11.00 -7.90
N HIS A 93 15.85 11.71 -8.67
CA HIS A 93 16.02 13.11 -9.02
C HIS A 93 15.28 14.09 -8.09
N LEU A 94 14.68 13.58 -7.03
CA LEU A 94 14.02 14.36 -5.98
C LEU A 94 14.70 14.05 -4.64
N ASN A 95 14.90 15.07 -3.79
CA ASN A 95 15.32 14.88 -2.43
C ASN A 95 14.20 14.21 -1.59
N LEU A 96 14.45 13.88 -0.32
CA LEU A 96 13.48 13.16 0.50
C LEU A 96 12.19 13.96 0.72
N LEU A 97 12.30 15.26 1.01
CA LEU A 97 11.13 16.13 1.18
C LEU A 97 10.25 16.12 -0.06
N GLN A 98 10.87 16.27 -1.23
CA GLN A 98 10.18 16.29 -2.51
C GLN A 98 9.53 14.96 -2.84
N ASN A 99 10.23 13.83 -2.58
CA ASN A 99 9.66 12.49 -2.74
C ASN A 99 8.39 12.30 -1.91
N VAL A 100 8.43 12.74 -0.64
CA VAL A 100 7.28 12.59 0.26
C VAL A 100 6.17 13.60 -0.07
N ALA A 101 6.51 14.82 -0.50
CA ALA A 101 5.53 15.83 -0.90
C ALA A 101 4.78 15.52 -2.21
N LEU A 102 5.33 14.65 -3.05
CA LEU A 102 4.82 14.37 -4.40
C LEU A 102 3.30 14.05 -4.46
N PRO A 103 2.73 13.16 -3.62
CA PRO A 103 1.29 12.91 -3.63
C PRO A 103 0.45 14.16 -3.36
N LEU A 104 0.94 15.05 -2.50
CA LEU A 104 0.25 16.31 -2.18
C LEU A 104 0.27 17.28 -3.37
N TRP A 105 1.38 17.36 -4.09
CA TRP A 105 1.47 18.15 -5.32
C TRP A 105 0.54 17.61 -6.41
N LEU A 106 0.46 16.29 -6.55
CA LEU A 106 -0.49 15.66 -7.48
C LEU A 106 -1.95 15.94 -7.11
N GLN A 107 -2.24 16.22 -5.84
CA GLN A 107 -3.56 16.70 -5.36
C GLN A 107 -3.76 18.20 -5.56
N GLY A 108 -2.79 18.92 -6.13
CA GLY A 108 -2.85 20.36 -6.36
C GLY A 108 -2.49 21.23 -5.15
N LYS A 109 -1.93 20.65 -4.08
CA LYS A 109 -1.46 21.45 -2.93
C LYS A 109 -0.20 22.25 -3.33
N SER A 110 -0.12 23.49 -2.85
CA SER A 110 1.05 24.33 -3.06
C SER A 110 2.29 23.78 -2.34
N GLY A 111 3.47 24.26 -2.72
CA GLY A 111 4.72 23.89 -2.02
C GLY A 111 4.70 24.31 -0.55
N SER A 112 4.09 25.46 -0.22
CA SER A 112 3.93 25.95 1.15
C SER A 112 3.05 25.09 2.02
N ASP A 113 2.07 24.37 1.44
CA ASP A 113 1.18 23.47 2.17
C ASP A 113 1.72 22.04 2.23
N ALA A 114 2.40 21.61 1.17
CA ALA A 114 2.92 20.24 1.07
C ALA A 114 4.21 20.03 1.89
N ALA A 115 5.10 21.03 1.95
CA ALA A 115 6.40 20.89 2.61
C ALA A 115 6.27 20.63 4.14
N PRO A 116 5.44 21.36 4.92
CA PRO A 116 5.27 21.05 6.34
C PRO A 116 4.69 19.66 6.60
N ALA A 117 3.74 19.20 5.77
CA ALA A 117 3.16 17.87 5.90
C ALA A 117 4.19 16.77 5.57
N ALA A 118 5.01 16.98 4.54
CA ALA A 118 6.08 16.06 4.18
C ALA A 118 7.18 16.01 5.25
N GLN A 119 7.56 17.19 5.82
CA GLN A 119 8.48 17.26 6.95
C GLN A 119 7.98 16.46 8.15
N ALA A 120 6.75 16.72 8.59
CA ALA A 120 6.15 16.01 9.71
C ALA A 120 6.06 14.50 9.49
N MET A 121 5.86 14.07 8.25
CA MET A 121 5.85 12.64 7.91
C MET A 121 7.27 12.05 7.92
N LEU A 122 8.29 12.78 7.47
CA LEU A 122 9.70 12.37 7.58
C LEU A 122 10.15 12.31 9.04
N ASP A 123 9.70 13.24 9.89
CA ASP A 123 9.92 13.19 11.34
C ASP A 123 9.33 11.90 11.93
N ALA A 124 8.09 11.58 11.56
CA ALA A 124 7.38 10.41 12.06
C ALA A 124 8.06 9.08 11.67
N VAL A 125 8.77 9.03 10.54
CA VAL A 125 9.54 7.84 10.12
C VAL A 125 11.02 7.90 10.53
N GLY A 126 11.42 8.90 11.33
CA GLY A 126 12.79 9.06 11.86
C GLY A 126 13.81 9.54 10.82
N LEU A 127 13.37 10.35 9.85
CA LEU A 127 14.21 10.94 8.80
C LEU A 127 14.11 12.47 8.73
N GLY A 128 13.61 13.11 9.78
CA GLY A 128 13.35 14.55 9.81
C GLY A 128 14.57 15.44 9.61
N GLU A 129 15.75 15.01 10.08
CA GLU A 129 17.00 15.74 9.88
C GLU A 129 17.62 15.53 8.49
N ARG A 130 17.07 14.62 7.70
CA ARG A 130 17.60 14.23 6.38
C ARG A 130 16.74 14.68 5.20
N VAL A 131 15.86 15.63 5.40
CA VAL A 131 14.88 16.08 4.37
C VAL A 131 15.53 16.55 3.06
N ALA A 132 16.72 17.13 3.12
CA ALA A 132 17.48 17.58 1.96
C ALA A 132 18.36 16.49 1.32
N SER A 133 18.51 15.33 1.96
CA SER A 133 19.29 14.20 1.43
C SER A 133 18.69 13.65 0.14
N TRP A 134 19.54 13.00 -0.65
CA TRP A 134 19.17 12.35 -1.90
C TRP A 134 19.03 10.83 -1.70
N PRO A 135 18.22 10.15 -2.51
CA PRO A 135 17.99 8.70 -2.36
C PRO A 135 19.27 7.85 -2.38
N HIS A 136 20.27 8.21 -3.15
CA HIS A 136 21.52 7.45 -3.25
C HIS A 136 22.40 7.53 -1.99
N GLU A 137 22.07 8.41 -1.05
CA GLU A 137 22.77 8.55 0.25
C GLU A 137 22.15 7.67 1.34
N LEU A 138 21.07 6.93 1.03
CA LEU A 138 20.28 6.20 2.00
C LEU A 138 20.50 4.68 1.91
N SER A 139 20.46 4.04 3.08
CA SER A 139 20.33 2.58 3.18
C SER A 139 18.97 2.10 2.67
N GLY A 140 18.85 0.81 2.32
CA GLY A 140 17.58 0.23 1.89
C GLY A 140 16.44 0.42 2.91
N GLY A 141 16.72 0.29 4.20
CA GLY A 141 15.74 0.51 5.26
C GLY A 141 15.28 1.97 5.35
N GLU A 142 16.16 2.93 5.09
CA GLU A 142 15.80 4.35 5.03
C GLU A 142 14.97 4.65 3.77
N LEU A 143 15.34 4.11 2.62
CA LEU A 143 14.55 4.24 1.38
C LEU A 143 13.14 3.68 1.55
N GLN A 144 12.99 2.56 2.25
CA GLN A 144 11.67 1.99 2.54
C GLN A 144 10.85 2.90 3.47
N ARG A 145 11.48 3.52 4.49
CA ARG A 145 10.78 4.51 5.33
C ARG A 145 10.34 5.75 4.54
N VAL A 146 11.14 6.21 3.57
CA VAL A 146 10.71 7.28 2.63
C VAL A 146 9.52 6.82 1.80
N ALA A 147 9.52 5.60 1.27
CA ALA A 147 8.40 5.05 0.49
C ALA A 147 7.11 4.96 1.34
N ILE A 148 7.22 4.56 2.61
CA ILE A 148 6.10 4.55 3.56
C ILE A 148 5.61 5.99 3.83
N ALA A 149 6.51 6.91 4.13
CA ALA A 149 6.15 8.31 4.36
C ALA A 149 5.40 8.91 3.15
N ARG A 150 5.89 8.65 1.94
CA ARG A 150 5.23 9.07 0.70
C ARG A 150 3.83 8.44 0.54
N ALA A 151 3.69 7.16 0.85
CA ALA A 151 2.41 6.47 0.75
C ALA A 151 1.36 6.98 1.75
N LEU A 152 1.77 7.60 2.87
CA LEU A 152 0.89 7.99 3.97
C LEU A 152 0.65 9.51 4.07
N VAL A 153 1.48 10.36 3.47
CA VAL A 153 1.47 11.81 3.66
C VAL A 153 0.14 12.49 3.33
N HIS A 154 -0.59 11.96 2.36
CA HIS A 154 -1.90 12.46 1.93
C HIS A 154 -3.07 11.85 2.71
N ARG A 155 -2.79 11.07 3.77
CA ARG A 155 -3.77 10.41 4.65
C ARG A 155 -4.76 9.53 3.87
N PRO A 156 -4.27 8.49 3.18
CA PRO A 156 -5.11 7.61 2.39
C PRO A 156 -6.13 6.86 3.24
N ARG A 157 -7.24 6.44 2.61
CA ARG A 157 -8.24 5.54 3.23
C ARG A 157 -7.81 4.09 3.19
N LEU A 158 -7.01 3.73 2.19
CA LEU A 158 -6.53 2.38 1.95
C LEU A 158 -5.02 2.39 1.74
N VAL A 159 -4.31 1.52 2.43
CA VAL A 159 -2.86 1.31 2.29
C VAL A 159 -2.60 -0.12 1.84
N LEU A 160 -1.98 -0.27 0.69
CA LEU A 160 -1.57 -1.56 0.15
C LEU A 160 -0.05 -1.67 0.23
N ALA A 161 0.46 -2.81 0.69
CA ALA A 161 1.88 -3.08 0.78
C ALA A 161 2.20 -4.44 0.15
N ASP A 162 2.98 -4.45 -0.92
CA ASP A 162 3.42 -5.65 -1.63
C ASP A 162 4.87 -5.96 -1.27
N GLU A 163 5.07 -6.99 -0.43
CA GLU A 163 6.39 -7.45 0.06
C GLU A 163 7.30 -6.30 0.52
N PRO A 164 6.84 -5.37 1.38
CA PRO A 164 7.53 -4.11 1.65
C PRO A 164 8.89 -4.27 2.33
N THR A 165 9.27 -5.47 2.72
CA THR A 165 10.54 -5.76 3.40
C THR A 165 11.39 -6.80 2.68
N GLY A 166 11.00 -7.22 1.48
CA GLY A 166 11.71 -8.26 0.73
C GLY A 166 13.17 -7.93 0.37
N ASN A 167 13.54 -6.64 0.39
CA ASN A 167 14.90 -6.16 0.10
C ASN A 167 15.66 -5.67 1.35
N LEU A 168 15.16 -5.97 2.56
CA LEU A 168 15.73 -5.51 3.82
C LEU A 168 16.32 -6.67 4.62
N ASP A 169 17.34 -6.38 5.43
CA ASP A 169 17.80 -7.30 6.47
C ASP A 169 16.72 -7.47 7.57
N PRO A 170 16.74 -8.59 8.32
CA PRO A 170 15.68 -8.92 9.27
C PRO A 170 15.43 -7.83 10.34
N ALA A 171 16.48 -7.18 10.85
CA ALA A 171 16.32 -6.16 11.89
C ALA A 171 15.62 -4.90 11.39
N ASN A 172 15.96 -4.45 10.17
CA ASN A 172 15.29 -3.34 9.51
C ASN A 172 13.86 -3.72 9.08
N ALA A 173 13.65 -4.95 8.63
CA ALA A 173 12.32 -5.44 8.26
C ALA A 173 11.31 -5.30 9.40
N VAL A 174 11.66 -5.78 10.60
CA VAL A 174 10.80 -5.68 11.80
C VAL A 174 10.45 -4.22 12.12
N ARG A 175 11.44 -3.33 12.09
CA ARG A 175 11.24 -1.89 12.38
C ARG A 175 10.30 -1.24 11.38
N VAL A 176 10.49 -1.53 10.10
CA VAL A 176 9.70 -0.97 9.01
C VAL A 176 8.25 -1.46 9.06
N LEU A 177 8.02 -2.74 9.32
CA LEU A 177 6.68 -3.31 9.44
C LEU A 177 5.92 -2.76 10.65
N LYS A 178 6.61 -2.64 11.80
CA LYS A 178 6.02 -2.02 12.99
C LYS A 178 5.60 -0.58 12.73
N LEU A 179 6.49 0.22 12.13
CA LEU A 179 6.21 1.59 11.74
C LEU A 179 4.99 1.69 10.79
N LEU A 180 4.94 0.82 9.77
CA LEU A 180 3.82 0.78 8.82
C LEU A 180 2.50 0.48 9.53
N GLY A 181 2.43 -0.58 10.34
CA GLY A 181 1.22 -0.97 11.05
C GLY A 181 0.76 0.10 12.05
N GLU A 182 1.67 0.69 12.83
CA GLU A 182 1.36 1.78 13.75
C GLU A 182 0.82 3.02 13.02
N SER A 183 1.41 3.35 11.87
CA SER A 183 0.98 4.49 11.05
C SER A 183 -0.41 4.28 10.45
N ILE A 184 -0.70 3.07 9.94
CA ILE A 184 -2.02 2.69 9.42
C ILE A 184 -3.09 2.84 10.51
N ARG A 185 -2.85 2.27 11.69
CA ARG A 185 -3.80 2.36 12.83
C ARG A 185 -4.00 3.80 13.29
N LYS A 186 -2.92 4.59 13.39
CA LYS A 186 -3.00 6.01 13.78
C LYS A 186 -3.81 6.85 12.81
N LEU A 187 -3.77 6.51 11.51
CA LEU A 187 -4.56 7.19 10.48
C LEU A 187 -6.00 6.69 10.42
N GLY A 188 -6.34 5.56 11.06
CA GLY A 188 -7.61 4.88 10.89
C GLY A 188 -7.81 4.34 9.47
N ALA A 189 -6.73 4.14 8.71
CA ALA A 189 -6.77 3.62 7.37
C ALA A 189 -6.94 2.10 7.37
N ILE A 190 -7.46 1.55 6.28
CA ILE A 190 -7.47 0.10 6.05
C ILE A 190 -6.09 -0.29 5.50
N GLY A 191 -5.47 -1.34 6.04
CA GLY A 191 -4.18 -1.84 5.59
C GLY A 191 -4.24 -3.26 5.07
N ILE A 192 -3.61 -3.52 3.92
CA ILE A 192 -3.39 -4.86 3.40
C ILE A 192 -1.91 -5.05 3.12
N LEU A 193 -1.31 -5.99 3.84
CA LEU A 193 0.07 -6.43 3.65
C LEU A 193 0.08 -7.76 2.89
N VAL A 194 0.68 -7.79 1.73
CA VAL A 194 1.00 -9.04 1.04
C VAL A 194 2.42 -9.44 1.40
N THR A 195 2.59 -10.67 1.86
CA THR A 195 3.92 -11.19 2.22
C THR A 195 3.98 -12.72 2.21
N HIS A 196 5.19 -13.25 2.05
CA HIS A 196 5.50 -14.66 2.27
C HIS A 196 6.19 -14.90 3.64
N SER A 197 6.59 -13.85 4.35
CA SER A 197 7.20 -13.93 5.68
C SER A 197 6.14 -14.07 6.78
N ARG A 198 6.29 -15.10 7.60
CA ARG A 198 5.43 -15.31 8.79
C ARG A 198 5.63 -14.20 9.83
N GLU A 199 6.87 -13.71 9.99
CA GLU A 199 7.18 -12.63 10.90
C GLU A 199 6.52 -11.32 10.45
N ALA A 200 6.54 -11.04 9.14
CA ALA A 200 5.82 -9.91 8.58
C ALA A 200 4.30 -10.02 8.81
N ALA A 201 3.73 -11.18 8.54
CA ALA A 201 2.31 -11.43 8.73
C ALA A 201 1.88 -11.28 10.20
N ALA A 202 2.72 -11.66 11.16
CA ALA A 202 2.45 -11.52 12.59
C ALA A 202 2.37 -10.06 13.08
N THR A 203 2.73 -9.06 12.26
CA THR A 203 2.56 -7.63 12.59
C THR A 203 1.15 -7.11 12.32
N ALA A 204 0.35 -7.86 11.56
CA ALA A 204 -1.03 -7.54 11.23
C ALA A 204 -2.00 -8.03 12.32
N ASP A 205 -3.23 -7.49 12.30
CA ASP A 205 -4.27 -7.85 13.28
C ASP A 205 -4.81 -9.26 13.03
N ARG A 206 -4.83 -9.70 11.77
CA ARG A 206 -5.14 -11.07 11.36
C ARG A 206 -4.45 -11.43 10.05
N THR A 207 -4.30 -12.73 9.81
CA THR A 207 -3.69 -13.27 8.59
C THR A 207 -4.73 -14.03 7.78
N LEU A 208 -4.76 -13.77 6.48
CA LEU A 208 -5.59 -14.45 5.50
C LEU A 208 -4.70 -15.25 4.56
N GLN A 209 -5.08 -16.47 4.23
CA GLN A 209 -4.36 -17.29 3.27
C GLN A 209 -5.03 -17.21 1.90
N LEU A 210 -4.32 -16.71 0.90
CA LEU A 210 -4.75 -16.78 -0.50
C LEU A 210 -4.34 -18.12 -1.09
N THR A 211 -5.31 -18.83 -1.63
CA THR A 211 -5.15 -20.12 -2.31
C THR A 211 -5.74 -20.07 -3.72
N ALA A 212 -5.55 -21.10 -4.53
CA ALA A 212 -6.19 -21.22 -5.84
C ALA A 212 -7.73 -21.25 -5.77
N GLU A 213 -8.31 -21.50 -4.59
CA GLU A 213 -9.74 -21.56 -4.36
C GLU A 213 -10.32 -20.27 -3.75
N GLY A 214 -9.47 -19.26 -3.47
CA GLY A 214 -9.84 -17.99 -2.87
C GLY A 214 -9.15 -17.73 -1.54
N LEU A 215 -9.62 -16.68 -0.82
CA LEU A 215 -9.14 -16.29 0.51
C LEU A 215 -9.77 -17.16 1.60
N ARG A 216 -8.93 -17.60 2.55
CA ARG A 216 -9.33 -18.35 3.76
C ARG A 216 -8.76 -17.64 5.00
N GLN A 217 -9.46 -17.75 6.12
CA GLN A 217 -8.95 -17.35 7.45
C GLN A 217 -8.10 -18.46 8.02
#